data_518f6f1951748c84af2dbd6c7b414035
#
_entry.id   518f6f1951748c84af2dbd6c7b414035
#
_cell.length_a   1.000
_cell.length_b   1.000
_cell.length_c   1.000
_cell.angle_alpha   90.00
_cell.angle_beta   90.00
_cell.angle_gamma   90.00
#
_symmetry.space_group_name_H-M   'P 1'
#
loop_
_entity.id
_entity.type
_entity.pdbx_description
1 polymer ?
#
loop_
_entity_poly.entity_id
_entity_poly.type
_entity_poly.pdbx_seq_one_letter_code
_entity_poly.pdbx_strand_id
1 'polypeptide(L)'
;MPLQTLQLLEKKFEKKFERQIRLFEIKKGVLERKIEGHIRQFELKRDDLERKIEREFETQKTKFKIHLRRFEERNGIRLDDEVHFFRSWIEKPLAIGSVTPSGKALARTMAGFVDPSLPGPIVELGPGTGPVTDALVAHGVDPSRLVLVEFNPTFCRLLRGRYPTATVVQGDAYGLRRLLTTLLHEPAAAVVSGLPLFTKPMRARLRLIHEAFALMLPGAPFVQFTYAAISPIPKALDRVKAEASERVWTNIPPARVWVYRKH
;
A
#
# COMPACT_ATOMS: atom_id res chain seq x y z
N MET A 1 -1.36 -60.46 -49.91
CA MET A 1 -2.51 -59.58 -49.99
C MET A 1 -2.44 -58.84 -51.33
N PRO A 2 -3.54 -58.78 -52.12
CA PRO A 2 -3.53 -58.08 -53.38
C PRO A 2 -3.31 -56.59 -53.19
N LEU A 3 -2.52 -55.95 -54.04
CA LEU A 3 -2.18 -54.51 -54.03
C LEU A 3 -3.40 -53.59 -53.88
N GLN A 4 -4.54 -53.99 -54.50
CA GLN A 4 -5.79 -53.28 -54.41
C GLN A 4 -6.40 -53.17 -53.02
N THR A 5 -6.15 -54.14 -52.12
CA THR A 5 -6.64 -54.15 -50.76
C THR A 5 -5.85 -53.17 -49.87
N LEU A 6 -4.55 -53.02 -50.12
CA LEU A 6 -3.68 -52.06 -49.46
C LEU A 6 -4.06 -50.60 -49.81
N GLN A 7 -4.27 -50.32 -51.07
CA GLN A 7 -4.72 -49.00 -51.56
C GLN A 7 -6.10 -48.57 -50.99
N LEU A 8 -6.99 -49.57 -50.82
CA LEU A 8 -8.30 -49.32 -50.21
C LEU A 8 -8.23 -49.02 -48.72
N LEU A 9 -7.29 -49.64 -47.99
CA LEU A 9 -7.02 -49.42 -46.59
C LEU A 9 -6.35 -48.04 -46.37
N GLU A 10 -5.38 -47.69 -47.22
CA GLU A 10 -4.78 -46.31 -47.18
C GLU A 10 -5.82 -45.23 -47.38
N LYS A 11 -6.65 -45.29 -48.40
CA LYS A 11 -7.74 -44.32 -48.64
C LYS A 11 -8.73 -44.25 -47.48
N LYS A 12 -9.04 -45.37 -46.82
CA LYS A 12 -9.91 -45.36 -45.63
C LYS A 12 -9.23 -44.70 -44.42
N PHE A 13 -7.91 -44.94 -44.26
CA PHE A 13 -7.13 -44.33 -43.18
C PHE A 13 -6.98 -42.82 -43.37
N GLU A 14 -6.66 -42.37 -44.61
CA GLU A 14 -6.61 -40.93 -44.96
C GLU A 14 -7.90 -40.22 -44.65
N LYS A 15 -9.04 -40.77 -45.15
CA LYS A 15 -10.36 -40.15 -44.84
C LYS A 15 -10.69 -40.11 -43.36
N LYS A 16 -10.28 -41.12 -42.59
CA LYS A 16 -10.50 -41.13 -41.14
C LYS A 16 -9.63 -40.11 -40.45
N PHE A 17 -8.41 -39.94 -40.91
CA PHE A 17 -7.45 -38.99 -40.39
C PHE A 17 -7.87 -37.55 -40.71
N GLU A 18 -8.22 -37.23 -41.93
CA GLU A 18 -8.77 -35.93 -42.31
C GLU A 18 -10.03 -35.53 -41.51
N ARG A 19 -10.92 -36.51 -41.27
CA ARG A 19 -12.08 -36.30 -40.42
C ARG A 19 -11.71 -35.95 -38.97
N GLN A 20 -10.68 -36.56 -38.46
CA GLN A 20 -10.15 -36.28 -37.10
C GLN A 20 -9.53 -34.87 -37.02
N ILE A 21 -8.73 -34.52 -38.04
CA ILE A 21 -8.15 -33.17 -38.13
C ILE A 21 -9.27 -32.10 -38.20
N ARG A 22 -10.27 -32.26 -39.02
CA ARG A 22 -11.41 -31.37 -39.13
C ARG A 22 -12.18 -31.23 -37.82
N LEU A 23 -12.39 -32.32 -37.08
CA LEU A 23 -13.03 -32.29 -35.77
C LEU A 23 -12.19 -31.57 -34.73
N PHE A 24 -10.87 -31.72 -34.80
CA PHE A 24 -9.93 -31.03 -33.92
C PHE A 24 -9.96 -29.51 -34.20
N GLU A 25 -9.91 -29.09 -35.44
CA GLU A 25 -10.01 -27.67 -35.85
C GLU A 25 -11.32 -27.01 -35.39
N ILE A 26 -12.45 -27.72 -35.56
CA ILE A 26 -13.75 -27.24 -35.07
C ILE A 26 -13.74 -27.09 -33.55
N LYS A 27 -13.22 -28.07 -32.81
CA LYS A 27 -13.12 -28.01 -31.34
C LYS A 27 -12.19 -26.88 -30.89
N LYS A 28 -11.07 -26.69 -31.58
CA LYS A 28 -10.13 -25.59 -31.33
C LYS A 28 -10.80 -24.23 -31.51
N GLY A 29 -11.51 -24.01 -32.63
CA GLY A 29 -12.22 -22.75 -32.87
C GLY A 29 -13.39 -22.48 -31.91
N VAL A 30 -14.04 -23.52 -31.38
CA VAL A 30 -15.05 -23.37 -30.32
C VAL A 30 -14.40 -22.98 -28.99
N LEU A 31 -13.25 -23.56 -28.65
CA LEU A 31 -12.52 -23.22 -27.44
C LEU A 31 -11.95 -21.80 -27.46
N GLU A 32 -11.38 -21.41 -28.62
CA GLU A 32 -10.88 -20.03 -28.83
C GLU A 32 -11.98 -18.99 -28.64
N ARG A 33 -13.16 -19.18 -29.25
CA ARG A 33 -14.32 -18.29 -29.07
C ARG A 33 -14.80 -18.24 -27.61
N LYS A 34 -14.77 -19.34 -26.88
CA LYS A 34 -15.10 -19.36 -25.45
C LYS A 34 -14.09 -18.57 -24.62
N ILE A 35 -12.81 -18.72 -24.90
CA ILE A 35 -11.73 -18.02 -24.20
C ILE A 35 -11.85 -16.50 -24.49
N GLU A 36 -12.02 -16.11 -25.74
CA GLU A 36 -12.24 -14.71 -26.13
C GLU A 36 -13.47 -14.09 -25.45
N GLY A 37 -14.57 -14.84 -25.37
CA GLY A 37 -15.77 -14.41 -24.65
C GLY A 37 -15.53 -14.17 -23.14
N HIS A 38 -14.78 -15.05 -22.51
CA HIS A 38 -14.40 -14.87 -21.09
C HIS A 38 -13.44 -13.70 -20.88
N ILE A 39 -12.47 -13.52 -21.77
CA ILE A 39 -11.54 -12.38 -21.74
C ILE A 39 -12.33 -11.08 -21.87
N ARG A 40 -13.22 -10.97 -22.86
CA ARG A 40 -14.06 -9.79 -23.07
C ARG A 40 -14.98 -9.48 -21.89
N GLN A 41 -15.56 -10.49 -21.25
CA GLN A 41 -16.36 -10.32 -20.04
C GLN A 41 -15.50 -9.85 -18.85
N PHE A 42 -14.28 -10.34 -18.75
CA PHE A 42 -13.35 -9.91 -17.71
C PHE A 42 -12.91 -8.46 -17.89
N GLU A 43 -12.61 -8.05 -19.13
CA GLU A 43 -12.28 -6.67 -19.49
C GLU A 43 -13.43 -5.71 -19.19
N LEU A 44 -14.66 -6.05 -19.57
CA LEU A 44 -15.84 -5.23 -19.26
C LEU A 44 -16.08 -5.06 -17.77
N LYS A 45 -15.89 -6.13 -16.99
CA LYS A 45 -15.99 -6.06 -15.52
C LYS A 45 -14.87 -5.24 -14.90
N ARG A 46 -13.65 -5.32 -15.44
CA ARG A 46 -12.51 -4.51 -15.02
C ARG A 46 -12.79 -3.03 -15.26
N ASP A 47 -13.23 -2.68 -16.48
CA ASP A 47 -13.51 -1.29 -16.87
C ASP A 47 -14.68 -0.67 -16.08
N ASP A 48 -15.71 -1.47 -15.73
CA ASP A 48 -16.79 -1.02 -14.83
C ASP A 48 -16.30 -0.82 -13.40
N LEU A 49 -15.44 -1.70 -12.92
CA LEU A 49 -14.81 -1.57 -11.62
C LEU A 49 -13.88 -0.35 -11.56
N GLU A 50 -13.07 -0.13 -12.58
CA GLU A 50 -12.21 1.05 -12.70
C GLU A 50 -13.03 2.34 -12.69
N ARG A 51 -14.12 2.41 -13.46
CA ARG A 51 -15.04 3.57 -13.44
C ARG A 51 -15.75 3.79 -12.09
N LYS A 52 -16.08 2.73 -11.36
CA LYS A 52 -16.63 2.83 -10.00
C LYS A 52 -15.59 3.36 -9.02
N ILE A 53 -14.39 2.81 -9.06
CA ILE A 53 -13.27 3.26 -8.24
C ILE A 53 -12.96 4.74 -8.50
N GLU A 54 -12.94 5.15 -9.77
CA GLU A 54 -12.64 6.52 -10.18
C GLU A 54 -13.73 7.53 -9.71
N ARG A 55 -15.01 7.17 -9.84
CA ARG A 55 -16.13 7.98 -9.31
C ARG A 55 -16.10 8.11 -7.80
N GLU A 56 -15.84 7.03 -7.10
CA GLU A 56 -15.74 7.03 -5.64
C GLU A 56 -14.52 7.82 -5.17
N PHE A 57 -13.40 7.72 -5.89
CA PHE A 57 -12.20 8.51 -5.67
C PHE A 57 -12.46 10.02 -5.82
N GLU A 58 -13.11 10.47 -6.90
CA GLU A 58 -13.45 11.89 -7.09
C GLU A 58 -14.43 12.39 -6.02
N THR A 59 -15.36 11.56 -5.58
CA THR A 59 -16.27 11.88 -4.48
C THR A 59 -15.50 12.06 -3.15
N GLN A 60 -14.57 11.18 -2.84
CA GLN A 60 -13.74 11.27 -1.63
C GLN A 60 -12.78 12.46 -1.69
N LYS A 61 -12.20 12.74 -2.85
CA LYS A 61 -11.35 13.90 -3.12
C LYS A 61 -12.12 15.22 -2.84
N THR A 62 -13.38 15.30 -3.26
CA THR A 62 -14.24 16.46 -3.01
C THR A 62 -14.55 16.62 -1.52
N LYS A 63 -14.90 15.54 -0.82
CA LYS A 63 -15.12 15.53 0.62
C LYS A 63 -13.87 15.95 1.39
N PHE A 64 -12.70 15.49 0.96
CA PHE A 64 -11.42 15.87 1.55
C PHE A 64 -11.09 17.34 1.35
N LYS A 65 -11.30 17.90 0.15
CA LYS A 65 -11.14 19.35 -0.12
C LYS A 65 -12.01 20.20 0.82
N ILE A 66 -13.26 19.77 1.04
CA ILE A 66 -14.19 20.46 1.96
C ILE A 66 -13.67 20.36 3.40
N HIS A 67 -13.17 19.18 3.80
CA HIS A 67 -12.65 18.99 5.15
C HIS A 67 -11.37 19.78 5.41
N LEU A 68 -10.48 19.84 4.43
CA LEU A 68 -9.25 20.63 4.47
C LEU A 68 -9.58 22.15 4.60
N ARG A 69 -10.51 22.65 3.79
CA ARG A 69 -10.97 24.04 3.86
C ARG A 69 -11.54 24.42 5.24
N ARG A 70 -12.40 23.57 5.80
CA ARG A 70 -12.94 23.75 7.15
C ARG A 70 -11.86 23.71 8.23
N PHE A 71 -10.81 22.94 8.00
CA PHE A 71 -9.66 22.85 8.88
C PHE A 71 -8.82 24.13 8.82
N GLU A 72 -8.54 24.66 7.62
CA GLU A 72 -7.85 25.93 7.40
C GLU A 72 -8.60 27.10 8.09
N GLU A 73 -9.92 27.15 7.89
CA GLU A 73 -10.79 28.15 8.50
C GLU A 73 -10.80 28.10 10.04
N ARG A 74 -10.77 26.89 10.62
CA ARG A 74 -10.77 26.70 12.07
C ARG A 74 -9.45 27.04 12.76
N ASN A 75 -8.32 26.86 12.06
CA ASN A 75 -7.00 26.99 12.68
C ASN A 75 -6.22 28.22 12.21
N GLY A 76 -6.81 29.05 11.34
CA GLY A 76 -6.18 30.26 10.80
C GLY A 76 -4.91 30.00 9.99
N ILE A 77 -4.76 28.77 9.46
CA ILE A 77 -3.57 28.34 8.71
C ILE A 77 -3.88 28.40 7.23
N ARG A 78 -3.11 29.14 6.43
CA ARG A 78 -3.13 29.08 4.98
C ARG A 78 -2.09 28.06 4.52
N LEU A 79 -2.52 27.06 3.78
CA LEU A 79 -1.69 25.98 3.25
C LEU A 79 -1.32 26.26 1.76
N ASP A 80 -0.90 27.50 1.44
CA ASP A 80 -0.94 28.03 0.07
C ASP A 80 0.01 27.34 -0.92
N ASP A 81 1.29 27.09 -0.61
CA ASP A 81 2.25 26.59 -1.60
C ASP A 81 2.60 25.09 -1.45
N GLU A 82 2.59 24.56 -0.25
CA GLU A 82 2.91 23.16 0.02
C GLU A 82 1.71 22.23 -0.24
N VAL A 83 0.50 22.78 -0.21
CA VAL A 83 -0.73 22.12 -0.66
C VAL A 83 -0.74 21.92 -2.17
N HIS A 84 -0.01 22.72 -2.97
CA HIS A 84 0.19 22.43 -4.40
C HIS A 84 0.96 21.13 -4.62
N PHE A 85 1.96 20.83 -3.81
CA PHE A 85 2.62 19.52 -3.83
C PHE A 85 1.66 18.39 -3.39
N PHE A 86 0.90 18.62 -2.33
CA PHE A 86 -0.10 17.66 -1.84
C PHE A 86 -1.31 17.57 -2.78
N ARG A 87 -1.70 18.66 -3.46
CA ARG A 87 -2.71 18.68 -4.53
C ARG A 87 -2.25 17.91 -5.76
N SER A 88 -1.05 18.14 -6.24
CA SER A 88 -0.50 17.38 -7.38
C SER A 88 -0.38 15.89 -7.06
N TRP A 89 -0.14 15.59 -5.79
CA TRP A 89 -0.08 14.25 -5.24
C TRP A 89 -1.47 13.60 -5.11
N ILE A 90 -2.52 14.36 -4.76
CA ILE A 90 -3.92 13.94 -4.76
C ILE A 90 -4.49 13.92 -6.19
N GLU A 91 -4.07 14.83 -7.07
CA GLU A 91 -4.59 14.96 -8.43
C GLU A 91 -4.01 13.92 -9.41
N LYS A 92 -2.87 13.32 -9.10
CA LYS A 92 -2.24 12.26 -9.91
C LYS A 92 -1.85 11.03 -9.06
N PRO A 93 -2.83 10.34 -8.46
CA PRO A 93 -2.53 9.21 -7.58
C PRO A 93 -1.79 8.08 -8.27
N LEU A 94 -2.12 7.76 -9.50
CA LEU A 94 -1.48 6.71 -10.30
C LEU A 94 -0.08 7.07 -10.80
N ALA A 95 0.21 8.36 -11.00
CA ALA A 95 1.50 8.82 -11.51
C ALA A 95 2.59 8.93 -10.44
N ILE A 96 2.20 9.07 -9.16
CA ILE A 96 3.13 9.38 -8.06
C ILE A 96 3.09 8.32 -6.93
N GLY A 97 2.41 7.18 -7.13
CA GLY A 97 2.29 6.11 -6.10
C GLY A 97 1.58 6.59 -4.84
N SER A 98 0.46 7.24 -5.01
CA SER A 98 -0.13 8.11 -4.03
C SER A 98 -0.87 7.43 -2.91
N VAL A 99 -0.84 8.10 -1.81
CA VAL A 99 -1.53 7.82 -0.58
C VAL A 99 -2.64 8.86 -0.42
N THR A 100 -3.88 8.47 -0.58
CA THR A 100 -5.00 9.23 -0.02
C THR A 100 -4.82 9.26 1.50
N PRO A 101 -5.23 10.31 2.23
CA PRO A 101 -5.22 10.28 3.68
C PRO A 101 -5.85 8.98 4.16
N SER A 102 -5.08 8.19 4.87
CA SER A 102 -5.49 6.85 5.32
C SER A 102 -6.83 6.96 6.02
N GLY A 103 -7.82 6.23 5.51
CA GLY A 103 -9.14 6.21 6.14
C GLY A 103 -9.03 5.73 7.59
N LYS A 104 -9.97 6.10 8.43
CA LYS A 104 -9.98 5.70 9.86
C LYS A 104 -9.85 4.18 10.07
N ALA A 105 -10.39 3.37 9.13
CA ALA A 105 -10.28 1.92 9.19
C ALA A 105 -8.84 1.44 8.97
N LEU A 106 -8.15 1.99 7.97
CA LEU A 106 -6.75 1.67 7.69
C LEU A 106 -5.84 2.10 8.85
N ALA A 107 -6.05 3.31 9.39
CA ALA A 107 -5.30 3.81 10.54
C ALA A 107 -5.48 2.91 11.77
N ARG A 108 -6.71 2.47 12.06
CA ARG A 108 -6.97 1.50 13.15
C ARG A 108 -6.32 0.14 12.90
N THR A 109 -6.34 -0.35 11.66
CA THR A 109 -5.67 -1.61 11.32
C THR A 109 -4.15 -1.49 11.54
N MET A 110 -3.54 -0.36 11.17
CA MET A 110 -2.11 -0.12 11.40
C MET A 110 -1.79 -0.05 12.90
N ALA A 111 -2.57 0.71 13.67
CA ALA A 111 -2.39 0.85 15.11
C ALA A 111 -2.56 -0.49 15.86
N GLY A 112 -3.46 -1.37 15.39
CA GLY A 112 -3.70 -2.68 15.99
C GLY A 112 -2.51 -3.66 15.94
N PHE A 113 -1.46 -3.37 15.17
CA PHE A 113 -0.22 -4.14 15.16
C PHE A 113 0.84 -3.62 16.16
N VAL A 114 0.54 -2.51 16.85
CA VAL A 114 1.39 -1.93 17.89
C VAL A 114 0.87 -2.39 19.24
N ASP A 115 1.74 -2.98 20.04
CA ASP A 115 1.42 -3.31 21.44
C ASP A 115 1.73 -2.09 22.34
N PRO A 116 0.71 -1.40 22.86
CA PRO A 116 0.93 -0.22 23.71
C PRO A 116 1.55 -0.54 25.05
N SER A 117 1.55 -1.80 25.48
CA SER A 117 2.14 -2.23 26.76
C SER A 117 3.65 -2.41 26.71
N LEU A 118 4.24 -2.60 25.51
CA LEU A 118 5.69 -2.72 25.37
C LEU A 118 6.37 -1.39 25.67
N PRO A 119 7.46 -1.39 26.47
CA PRO A 119 8.21 -0.18 26.77
C PRO A 119 8.93 0.36 25.54
N GLY A 120 9.27 1.66 25.57
CA GLY A 120 10.01 2.34 24.51
C GLY A 120 9.13 3.22 23.62
N PRO A 121 9.77 4.06 22.80
CA PRO A 121 9.09 4.98 21.90
C PRO A 121 8.40 4.25 20.74
N ILE A 122 7.32 4.86 20.24
CA ILE A 122 6.64 4.48 19.00
C ILE A 122 6.98 5.54 17.96
N VAL A 123 7.66 5.14 16.90
CA VAL A 123 8.06 6.05 15.82
C VAL A 123 7.04 6.01 14.69
N GLU A 124 6.50 7.16 14.31
CA GLU A 124 5.64 7.30 13.13
C GLU A 124 6.36 8.08 12.02
N LEU A 125 6.42 7.51 10.82
CA LEU A 125 7.05 8.10 9.64
C LEU A 125 6.01 8.66 8.69
N GLY A 126 6.03 9.97 8.46
CA GLY A 126 5.10 10.67 7.61
C GLY A 126 3.68 10.70 8.18
N PRO A 127 3.45 11.18 9.40
CA PRO A 127 2.12 11.30 10.01
C PRO A 127 1.16 12.22 9.25
N GLY A 128 1.69 13.18 8.50
CA GLY A 128 0.88 14.16 7.77
C GLY A 128 -0.02 14.94 8.71
N THR A 129 -1.35 14.83 8.51
CA THR A 129 -2.35 15.45 9.39
C THR A 129 -2.69 14.65 10.64
N GLY A 130 -2.05 13.47 10.86
CA GLY A 130 -2.12 12.68 12.08
C GLY A 130 -3.23 11.62 12.20
N PRO A 131 -3.82 11.07 11.11
CA PRO A 131 -4.88 10.08 11.24
C PRO A 131 -4.40 8.75 11.86
N VAL A 132 -3.15 8.35 11.59
CA VAL A 132 -2.56 7.16 12.20
C VAL A 132 -2.11 7.47 13.62
N THR A 133 -1.60 8.67 13.87
CA THR A 133 -1.31 9.18 15.23
C THR A 133 -2.55 9.12 16.12
N ASP A 134 -3.72 9.61 15.62
CA ASP A 134 -4.99 9.50 16.35
C ASP A 134 -5.36 8.06 16.67
N ALA A 135 -5.16 7.15 15.71
CA ALA A 135 -5.47 5.75 15.89
C ALA A 135 -4.54 5.07 16.91
N LEU A 136 -3.25 5.43 16.94
CA LEU A 136 -2.28 4.95 17.93
C LEU A 136 -2.67 5.40 19.35
N VAL A 137 -3.03 6.68 19.51
CA VAL A 137 -3.51 7.20 20.80
C VAL A 137 -4.80 6.52 21.24
N ALA A 138 -5.77 6.38 20.32
CA ALA A 138 -7.02 5.67 20.59
C ALA A 138 -6.81 4.18 20.90
N HIS A 139 -5.71 3.58 20.43
CA HIS A 139 -5.32 2.21 20.70
C HIS A 139 -4.62 2.03 22.07
N GLY A 140 -4.36 3.13 22.79
CA GLY A 140 -3.78 3.12 24.11
C GLY A 140 -2.30 3.53 24.17
N VAL A 141 -1.72 4.00 23.08
CA VAL A 141 -0.36 4.56 23.10
C VAL A 141 -0.39 5.93 23.78
N ASP A 142 0.43 6.10 24.83
CA ASP A 142 0.64 7.40 25.46
C ASP A 142 1.31 8.36 24.45
N PRO A 143 0.72 9.54 24.20
CA PRO A 143 1.30 10.54 23.30
C PRO A 143 2.74 10.95 23.62
N SER A 144 3.15 10.90 24.89
CA SER A 144 4.54 11.20 25.31
C SER A 144 5.59 10.21 24.75
N ARG A 145 5.15 9.01 24.36
CA ARG A 145 5.99 7.98 23.74
C ARG A 145 6.09 8.11 22.23
N LEU A 146 5.28 8.98 21.63
CA LEU A 146 5.26 9.15 20.17
C LEU A 146 6.43 10.01 19.69
N VAL A 147 7.13 9.51 18.67
CA VAL A 147 8.16 10.23 17.92
C VAL A 147 7.70 10.33 16.48
N LEU A 148 7.26 11.53 16.07
CA LEU A 148 6.62 11.81 14.79
C LEU A 148 7.65 12.43 13.83
N VAL A 149 8.08 11.69 12.80
CA VAL A 149 9.03 12.18 11.79
C VAL A 149 8.25 12.67 10.58
N GLU A 150 8.23 13.98 10.38
CA GLU A 150 7.47 14.63 9.30
C GLU A 150 8.38 15.60 8.53
N PHE A 151 8.27 15.55 7.19
CA PHE A 151 9.08 16.42 6.34
C PHE A 151 8.49 17.85 6.22
N ASN A 152 7.16 17.96 6.18
CA ASN A 152 6.46 19.21 5.96
C ASN A 152 6.40 20.06 7.23
N PRO A 153 6.99 21.28 7.25
CA PRO A 153 7.02 22.14 8.42
C PRO A 153 5.61 22.55 8.91
N THR A 154 4.64 22.68 8.01
CA THR A 154 3.26 23.01 8.37
C THR A 154 2.58 21.87 9.12
N PHE A 155 2.78 20.63 8.67
CA PHE A 155 2.31 19.46 9.41
C PHE A 155 3.05 19.28 10.73
N CYS A 156 4.34 19.58 10.79
CA CYS A 156 5.07 19.59 12.07
C CYS A 156 4.45 20.58 13.09
N ARG A 157 4.10 21.78 12.66
CA ARG A 157 3.41 22.76 13.55
C ARG A 157 2.05 22.26 14.01
N LEU A 158 1.27 21.69 13.07
CA LEU A 158 -0.02 21.09 13.38
C LEU A 158 0.10 19.97 14.42
N LEU A 159 1.03 19.05 14.22
CA LEU A 159 1.23 17.89 15.10
C LEU A 159 1.69 18.32 16.49
N ARG A 160 2.59 19.32 16.62
CA ARG A 160 2.99 19.89 17.90
C ARG A 160 1.81 20.51 18.64
N GLY A 161 0.90 21.19 17.94
CA GLY A 161 -0.32 21.74 18.55
C GLY A 161 -1.31 20.66 18.98
N ARG A 162 -1.42 19.56 18.22
CA ARG A 162 -2.35 18.45 18.50
C ARG A 162 -1.87 17.50 19.56
N TYR A 163 -0.56 17.22 19.60
CA TYR A 163 0.08 16.26 20.48
C TYR A 163 1.25 16.93 21.20
N PRO A 164 0.98 17.84 22.16
CA PRO A 164 2.01 18.67 22.77
C PRO A 164 3.06 17.88 23.57
N THR A 165 2.74 16.66 23.98
CA THR A 165 3.67 15.75 24.70
C THR A 165 4.45 14.86 23.75
N ALA A 166 4.06 14.74 22.47
CA ALA A 166 4.79 13.95 21.48
C ALA A 166 6.05 14.69 20.99
N THR A 167 7.08 13.93 20.66
CA THR A 167 8.29 14.47 20.04
C THR A 167 8.09 14.58 18.53
N VAL A 168 8.00 15.81 17.99
CA VAL A 168 7.86 16.05 16.55
C VAL A 168 9.19 16.46 15.94
N VAL A 169 9.74 15.59 15.09
CA VAL A 169 11.01 15.75 14.38
C VAL A 169 10.75 16.17 12.94
N GLN A 170 11.21 17.35 12.57
CA GLN A 170 11.14 17.78 11.16
C GLN A 170 12.33 17.19 10.41
N GLY A 171 12.08 16.37 9.38
CA GLY A 171 13.14 15.79 8.56
C GLY A 171 12.67 14.73 7.57
N ASP A 172 13.62 14.34 6.68
CA ASP A 172 13.38 13.28 5.72
C ASP A 172 13.53 11.90 6.39
N ALA A 173 12.44 11.17 6.49
CA ALA A 173 12.41 9.82 7.08
C ALA A 173 13.34 8.81 6.37
N TYR A 174 13.77 9.07 5.13
CA TYR A 174 14.77 8.24 4.44
C TYR A 174 16.21 8.45 4.95
N GLY A 175 16.41 9.38 5.88
CA GLY A 175 17.63 9.55 6.69
C GLY A 175 17.40 9.24 8.18
N LEU A 176 16.58 8.24 8.48
CA LEU A 176 16.03 7.94 9.79
C LEU A 176 17.09 7.79 10.88
N ARG A 177 18.15 7.05 10.60
CA ARG A 177 19.26 6.86 11.53
C ARG A 177 19.88 8.18 11.99
N ARG A 178 20.17 9.08 11.06
CA ARG A 178 20.75 10.41 11.35
C ARG A 178 19.81 11.28 12.21
N LEU A 179 18.49 11.16 11.97
CA LEU A 179 17.50 11.95 12.69
C LEU A 179 17.27 11.47 14.12
N LEU A 180 17.30 10.15 14.33
CA LEU A 180 16.81 9.56 15.58
C LEU A 180 17.88 8.96 16.49
N THR A 181 19.11 8.68 16.01
CA THR A 181 20.14 8.01 16.83
C THR A 181 20.49 8.77 18.13
N THR A 182 20.49 10.11 18.08
CA THR A 182 20.77 10.94 19.27
C THR A 182 19.52 11.27 20.08
N LEU A 183 18.34 11.03 19.53
CA LEU A 183 17.06 11.42 20.11
C LEU A 183 16.39 10.26 20.84
N LEU A 184 16.58 9.04 20.35
CA LEU A 184 16.06 7.85 21.00
C LEU A 184 17.08 7.36 22.04
N HIS A 185 16.68 7.42 23.31
CA HIS A 185 17.50 6.94 24.45
C HIS A 185 17.31 5.44 24.68
N GLU A 186 16.28 4.85 24.10
CA GLU A 186 15.96 3.42 24.16
C GLU A 186 15.42 2.94 22.79
N PRO A 187 15.51 1.63 22.49
CA PRO A 187 15.00 1.09 21.24
C PRO A 187 13.48 1.26 21.08
N ALA A 188 13.04 1.56 19.87
CA ALA A 188 11.63 1.74 19.57
C ALA A 188 10.84 0.43 19.68
N ALA A 189 9.69 0.47 20.35
CA ALA A 189 8.76 -0.64 20.48
C ALA A 189 7.99 -0.92 19.16
N ALA A 190 7.87 0.07 18.30
CA ALA A 190 7.33 -0.07 16.95
C ALA A 190 7.76 1.08 16.03
N VAL A 191 7.75 0.82 14.72
CA VAL A 191 7.78 1.86 13.68
C VAL A 191 6.54 1.72 12.83
N VAL A 192 5.77 2.80 12.66
CA VAL A 192 4.57 2.85 11.83
C VAL A 192 4.80 3.84 10.68
N SER A 193 4.71 3.37 9.44
CA SER A 193 5.08 4.16 8.27
C SER A 193 3.87 4.48 7.38
N GLY A 194 3.60 5.78 7.23
CA GLY A 194 2.67 6.35 6.26
C GLY A 194 3.31 6.68 4.91
N LEU A 195 4.59 6.34 4.70
CA LEU A 195 5.34 6.72 3.52
C LEU A 195 4.93 5.93 2.26
N PRO A 196 4.90 6.56 1.09
CA PRO A 196 4.59 5.90 -0.18
C PRO A 196 5.81 5.12 -0.71
N LEU A 197 6.14 3.97 -0.11
CA LEU A 197 7.38 3.25 -0.40
C LEU A 197 7.56 2.87 -1.88
N PHE A 198 6.47 2.59 -2.61
CA PHE A 198 6.56 2.25 -4.05
C PHE A 198 7.03 3.40 -4.93
N THR A 199 6.97 4.65 -4.46
CA THR A 199 7.52 5.80 -5.20
C THR A 199 9.05 5.87 -5.14
N LYS A 200 9.68 5.09 -4.26
CA LYS A 200 11.13 5.08 -4.07
C LYS A 200 11.77 3.83 -4.68
N PRO A 201 13.00 3.96 -5.19
CA PRO A 201 13.78 2.82 -5.64
C PRO A 201 13.95 1.77 -4.54
N MET A 202 14.09 0.50 -4.92
CA MET A 202 14.25 -0.61 -3.99
C MET A 202 15.37 -0.38 -2.96
N ARG A 203 16.50 0.17 -3.39
CA ARG A 203 17.62 0.48 -2.49
C ARG A 203 17.24 1.45 -1.36
N ALA A 204 16.42 2.46 -1.64
CA ALA A 204 15.96 3.41 -0.63
C ALA A 204 14.99 2.75 0.36
N ARG A 205 14.09 1.89 -0.13
CA ARG A 205 13.15 1.12 0.71
C ARG A 205 13.90 0.16 1.65
N LEU A 206 14.89 -0.56 1.11
CA LEU A 206 15.72 -1.49 1.89
C LEU A 206 16.56 -0.76 2.94
N ARG A 207 17.12 0.41 2.59
CA ARG A 207 17.87 1.23 3.55
C ARG A 207 16.96 1.71 4.67
N LEU A 208 15.76 2.24 4.36
CA LEU A 208 14.82 2.70 5.36
C LEU A 208 14.47 1.61 6.37
N ILE A 209 14.10 0.42 5.90
CA ILE A 209 13.72 -0.67 6.82
C ILE A 209 14.92 -1.18 7.63
N HIS A 210 16.12 -1.19 7.03
CA HIS A 210 17.35 -1.54 7.74
C HIS A 210 17.68 -0.53 8.84
N GLU A 211 17.59 0.77 8.56
CA GLU A 211 17.79 1.84 9.53
C GLU A 211 16.74 1.79 10.65
N ALA A 212 15.47 1.51 10.30
CA ALA A 212 14.41 1.33 11.28
C ALA A 212 14.69 0.16 12.23
N PHE A 213 15.01 -1.02 11.69
CA PHE A 213 15.34 -2.18 12.54
C PHE A 213 16.58 -1.98 13.43
N ALA A 214 17.51 -1.11 13.05
CA ALA A 214 18.66 -0.77 13.89
C ALA A 214 18.27 0.11 15.10
N LEU A 215 17.10 0.74 15.06
CA LEU A 215 16.56 1.59 16.12
C LEU A 215 15.45 0.92 16.94
N MET A 216 15.06 -0.31 16.59
CA MET A 216 13.91 -1.02 17.18
C MET A 216 14.35 -2.15 18.11
N LEU A 217 13.46 -2.52 19.01
CA LEU A 217 13.59 -3.77 19.77
C LEU A 217 13.59 -4.98 18.82
N PRO A 218 14.35 -6.04 19.12
CA PRO A 218 14.25 -7.30 18.39
C PRO A 218 12.80 -7.80 18.35
N GLY A 219 12.32 -8.21 17.19
CA GLY A 219 10.95 -8.66 17.01
C GLY A 219 9.86 -7.57 16.97
N ALA A 220 10.20 -6.31 17.25
CA ALA A 220 9.27 -5.20 17.17
C ALA A 220 8.72 -5.00 15.73
N PRO A 221 7.45 -4.57 15.56
CA PRO A 221 6.83 -4.44 14.28
C PRO A 221 7.25 -3.16 13.54
N PHE A 222 7.68 -3.32 12.28
CA PHE A 222 7.65 -2.23 11.31
C PHE A 222 6.34 -2.36 10.50
N VAL A 223 5.42 -1.43 10.69
CA VAL A 223 4.07 -1.45 10.10
C VAL A 223 4.02 -0.51 8.91
N GLN A 224 3.61 -1.02 7.75
CA GLN A 224 3.54 -0.26 6.50
C GLN A 224 2.24 -0.62 5.76
N PHE A 225 1.56 0.36 5.19
CA PHE A 225 0.45 0.05 4.29
C PHE A 225 0.81 0.22 2.81
N THR A 226 0.02 -0.41 1.95
CA THR A 226 0.10 -0.22 0.49
C THR A 226 -1.26 -0.48 -0.17
N TYR A 227 -1.49 0.17 -1.29
CA TYR A 227 -2.63 -0.12 -2.17
C TYR A 227 -2.33 -1.26 -3.14
N ALA A 228 -1.04 -1.58 -3.36
CA ALA A 228 -0.63 -2.70 -4.20
C ALA A 228 -0.99 -4.05 -3.55
N ALA A 229 -1.15 -5.07 -4.40
CA ALA A 229 -1.40 -6.43 -3.95
C ALA A 229 -0.15 -7.10 -3.35
N ILE A 230 1.04 -6.56 -3.64
CA ILE A 230 2.34 -7.10 -3.27
C ILE A 230 3.00 -6.27 -2.16
N SER A 231 3.91 -6.90 -1.44
CA SER A 231 4.74 -6.24 -0.43
C SER A 231 5.67 -5.19 -1.06
N PRO A 232 5.77 -3.97 -0.48
CA PRO A 232 6.76 -2.97 -0.93
C PRO A 232 8.20 -3.36 -0.57
N ILE A 233 8.39 -4.32 0.33
CA ILE A 233 9.68 -4.87 0.73
C ILE A 233 9.76 -6.33 0.29
N PRO A 234 10.86 -6.79 -0.32
CA PRO A 234 11.01 -8.19 -0.74
C PRO A 234 10.89 -9.17 0.43
N LYS A 235 10.24 -10.32 0.18
CA LYS A 235 10.12 -11.39 1.19
C LYS A 235 11.46 -12.07 1.52
N ALA A 236 12.46 -11.93 0.65
CA ALA A 236 13.76 -12.58 0.76
C ALA A 236 14.79 -11.79 1.60
N LEU A 237 14.34 -10.88 2.48
CA LEU A 237 15.26 -10.26 3.44
C LEU A 237 15.62 -11.26 4.52
N ASP A 238 16.93 -11.47 4.71
CA ASP A 238 17.45 -12.35 5.74
C ASP A 238 16.94 -11.93 7.14
N ARG A 239 16.47 -12.92 7.90
CA ARG A 239 15.93 -12.76 9.26
C ARG A 239 14.74 -11.80 9.39
N VAL A 240 14.05 -11.46 8.30
CA VAL A 240 12.86 -10.62 8.34
C VAL A 240 11.63 -11.44 7.98
N LYS A 241 10.72 -11.59 8.93
CA LYS A 241 9.39 -12.14 8.68
C LYS A 241 8.46 -11.02 8.23
N ALA A 242 7.71 -11.27 7.16
CA ALA A 242 6.69 -10.38 6.65
C ALA A 242 5.32 -11.04 6.70
N GLU A 243 4.38 -10.41 7.36
CA GLU A 243 2.97 -10.80 7.40
C GLU A 243 2.09 -9.70 6.80
N ALA A 244 0.93 -10.07 6.30
CA ALA A 244 -0.01 -9.14 5.69
C ALA A 244 -1.36 -9.23 6.40
N SER A 245 -1.97 -8.08 6.69
CA SER A 245 -3.36 -8.05 7.14
C SER A 245 -4.31 -8.56 6.05
N GLU A 246 -5.57 -8.79 6.41
CA GLU A 246 -6.64 -8.76 5.43
C GLU A 246 -6.68 -7.41 4.72
N ARG A 247 -7.31 -7.40 3.54
CA ARG A 247 -7.45 -6.15 2.79
C ARG A 247 -8.50 -5.26 3.45
N VAL A 248 -8.15 -4.01 3.70
CA VAL A 248 -9.06 -3.00 4.27
C VAL A 248 -9.91 -2.45 3.13
N TRP A 249 -11.05 -3.11 2.88
CA TRP A 249 -11.97 -2.78 1.78
C TRP A 249 -12.71 -1.46 1.98
N THR A 250 -12.88 -1.03 3.22
CA THR A 250 -13.50 0.27 3.56
C THR A 250 -12.60 1.46 3.30
N ASN A 251 -11.33 1.21 2.99
CA ASN A 251 -10.41 2.23 2.49
C ASN A 251 -10.52 2.33 0.96
N ILE A 252 -10.47 3.53 0.40
CA ILE A 252 -10.58 3.76 -1.04
C ILE A 252 -9.37 4.54 -1.54
N PRO A 253 -8.58 3.90 -2.42
CA PRO A 253 -8.67 2.50 -2.86
C PRO A 253 -8.40 1.50 -1.73
N PRO A 254 -8.87 0.24 -1.84
CA PRO A 254 -8.61 -0.79 -0.83
C PRO A 254 -7.13 -0.97 -0.56
N ALA A 255 -6.75 -0.95 0.72
CA ALA A 255 -5.37 -1.04 1.15
C ALA A 255 -5.08 -2.33 1.92
N ARG A 256 -3.81 -2.67 2.08
CA ARG A 256 -3.34 -3.77 2.91
C ARG A 256 -2.20 -3.29 3.80
N VAL A 257 -2.19 -3.72 5.04
CA VAL A 257 -1.10 -3.46 5.99
C VAL A 257 -0.12 -4.62 5.94
N TRP A 258 1.15 -4.30 5.88
CA TRP A 258 2.27 -5.23 5.97
C TRP A 258 3.03 -4.98 7.26
N VAL A 259 3.36 -6.05 7.94
CA VAL A 259 4.13 -6.00 9.20
C VAL A 259 5.41 -6.80 9.00
N TYR A 260 6.52 -6.15 9.26
CA TYR A 260 7.86 -6.74 9.15
C TYR A 260 8.47 -6.82 10.53
N ARG A 261 9.02 -7.98 10.88
CA ARG A 261 9.71 -8.22 12.15
C ARG A 261 11.07 -8.84 11.88
N LYS A 262 12.10 -8.29 12.50
CA LYS A 262 13.45 -8.84 12.43
C LYS A 262 13.73 -9.66 13.69
N HIS A 263 14.14 -10.91 13.51
CA HIS A 263 14.51 -11.85 14.56
C HIS A 263 16.01 -12.10 14.58
#